data_c1ac7793e3a765b46c348d700a4dbd3f
#
_entry.id   c1ac7793e3a765b46c348d700a4dbd3f
#
_cell.length_a   1.000
_cell.length_b   1.000
_cell.length_c   1.000
_cell.angle_alpha   90.00
_cell.angle_beta   90.00
_cell.angle_gamma   90.00
#
_symmetry.space_group_name_H-M   'P 1'
#
loop_
_entity.id
_entity.type
_entity.pdbx_description
1 polymer ?
#
loop_
_entity_poly.entity_id
_entity_poly.type
_entity_poly.pdbx_seq_one_letter_code
_entity_poly.pdbx_strand_id
1 'polypeptide(L)'
;MISIPFSSEFYTVFPAPNSEELISKIDDVYNTQQVDNDFFEWGRYCKVDRIPLIWQDFLDLFKPSLELLSKKLNKSFDYTMYDPWLNLYKRGYYQEIHDHAGLDISSVFFANDGIDFGKFFFVDRHSCNFSEEYEDLISYTNHHQPSVKRGDIIFFSSHLLHGVSSHENDEIRKTLSVNFKLNKTQ
;
A
#
# COMPACT_ATOMS: atom_id res chain seq x y z
N MET A 1 -17.11 9.78 19.30
CA MET A 1 -15.70 9.50 18.92
C MET A 1 -14.90 10.74 19.27
N ILE A 2 -13.90 10.63 20.12
CA ILE A 2 -13.01 11.77 20.45
C ILE A 2 -12.02 11.87 19.29
N SER A 3 -12.08 12.96 18.55
CA SER A 3 -11.11 13.26 17.50
C SER A 3 -9.84 13.81 18.14
N ILE A 4 -8.67 13.23 17.80
CA ILE A 4 -7.38 13.77 18.20
C ILE A 4 -6.92 14.70 17.06
N PRO A 5 -7.02 16.05 17.22
CA PRO A 5 -6.85 16.97 16.09
C PRO A 5 -5.40 17.11 15.59
N PHE A 6 -4.44 16.50 16.29
CA PHE A 6 -3.01 16.51 15.94
C PHE A 6 -2.52 15.17 15.35
N SER A 7 -3.40 14.19 15.15
CA SER A 7 -3.03 12.99 14.38
C SER A 7 -2.95 13.33 12.90
N SER A 8 -1.77 13.17 12.32
CA SER A 8 -1.50 13.41 10.89
C SER A 8 -1.62 12.16 10.03
N GLU A 9 -1.87 11.02 10.65
CA GLU A 9 -1.88 9.72 10.00
C GLU A 9 -3.29 9.32 9.57
N PHE A 10 -3.41 8.77 8.37
CA PHE A 10 -4.66 8.21 7.88
C PHE A 10 -4.39 6.99 7.00
N TYR A 11 -5.36 6.13 6.90
CA TYR A 11 -5.51 5.19 5.79
C TYR A 11 -6.98 5.08 5.39
N THR A 12 -7.22 4.65 4.17
CA THR A 12 -8.55 4.32 3.66
C THR A 12 -8.47 3.19 2.65
N VAL A 13 -9.43 2.28 2.70
CA VAL A 13 -9.56 1.15 1.76
C VAL A 13 -10.88 1.29 1.02
N PHE A 14 -10.88 1.02 -0.27
CA PHE A 14 -12.08 0.92 -1.08
C PHE A 14 -11.82 0.13 -2.37
N PRO A 15 -12.86 -0.46 -3.00
CA PRO A 15 -12.74 -1.04 -4.32
C PRO A 15 -12.33 0.03 -5.34
N ALA A 16 -11.25 -0.21 -6.09
CA ALA A 16 -10.84 0.71 -7.15
C ALA A 16 -11.94 0.78 -8.24
N PRO A 17 -12.36 1.98 -8.68
CA PRO A 17 -13.48 2.10 -9.64
C PRO A 17 -13.26 1.36 -10.95
N ASN A 18 -12.01 1.21 -11.37
CA ASN A 18 -11.59 0.51 -12.58
C ASN A 18 -10.70 -0.71 -12.27
N SER A 19 -11.04 -1.46 -11.23
CA SER A 19 -10.23 -2.57 -10.72
C SER A 19 -9.90 -3.63 -11.77
N GLU A 20 -10.83 -4.01 -12.64
CA GLU A 20 -10.58 -5.03 -13.67
C GLU A 20 -9.60 -4.56 -14.75
N GLU A 21 -9.62 -3.27 -15.08
CA GLU A 21 -8.65 -2.68 -16.01
C GLU A 21 -7.23 -2.65 -15.41
N LEU A 22 -7.12 -2.28 -14.13
CA LEU A 22 -5.86 -2.35 -13.37
C LEU A 22 -5.33 -3.78 -13.31
N ILE A 23 -6.17 -4.77 -13.03
CA ILE A 23 -5.79 -6.19 -12.98
C ILE A 23 -5.30 -6.66 -14.34
N SER A 24 -6.04 -6.35 -15.41
CA SER A 24 -5.63 -6.71 -16.79
C SER A 24 -4.25 -6.12 -17.12
N LYS A 25 -4.02 -4.86 -16.79
CA LYS A 25 -2.72 -4.21 -17.01
C LYS A 25 -1.59 -4.86 -16.20
N ILE A 26 -1.86 -5.24 -14.94
CA ILE A 26 -0.91 -5.95 -14.09
C ILE A 26 -0.57 -7.33 -14.65
N ASP A 27 -1.57 -8.07 -15.14
CA ASP A 27 -1.35 -9.37 -15.74
C ASP A 27 -0.53 -9.27 -17.03
N ASP A 28 -0.78 -8.26 -17.87
CA ASP A 28 0.02 -7.99 -19.06
C ASP A 28 1.49 -7.68 -18.69
N VAL A 29 1.72 -6.83 -17.68
CA VAL A 29 3.05 -6.53 -17.16
C VAL A 29 3.74 -7.80 -16.64
N TYR A 30 3.06 -8.57 -15.80
CA TYR A 30 3.58 -9.81 -15.24
C TYR A 30 4.01 -10.82 -16.31
N ASN A 31 3.27 -10.90 -17.42
CA ASN A 31 3.54 -11.85 -18.51
C ASN A 31 4.63 -11.35 -19.48
N THR A 32 4.92 -10.06 -19.52
CA THR A 32 5.78 -9.47 -20.57
C THR A 32 7.08 -8.84 -20.06
N GLN A 33 7.12 -8.46 -18.77
CA GLN A 33 8.29 -7.78 -18.20
C GLN A 33 9.08 -8.70 -17.25
N GLN A 34 10.36 -8.36 -17.06
CA GLN A 34 11.23 -9.13 -16.19
C GLN A 34 11.30 -8.50 -14.79
N VAL A 35 11.48 -9.36 -13.80
CA VAL A 35 11.79 -8.97 -12.44
C VAL A 35 13.17 -8.25 -12.42
N ASP A 36 13.21 -7.12 -11.75
CA ASP A 36 14.45 -6.38 -11.47
C ASP A 36 14.55 -6.11 -9.95
N ASN A 37 15.21 -7.02 -9.26
CA ASN A 37 15.40 -6.92 -7.80
C ASN A 37 16.54 -5.95 -7.44
N ASP A 38 17.40 -5.59 -8.37
CA ASP A 38 18.50 -4.64 -8.15
C ASP A 38 18.03 -3.19 -8.19
N PHE A 39 16.83 -2.94 -8.71
CA PHE A 39 16.19 -1.61 -8.73
C PHE A 39 16.02 -0.99 -7.34
N PHE A 40 15.90 -1.82 -6.30
CA PHE A 40 15.73 -1.35 -4.93
C PHE A 40 16.88 -1.82 -4.03
N GLU A 41 17.60 -0.91 -3.39
CA GLU A 41 18.69 -1.20 -2.44
C GLU A 41 18.25 -2.01 -1.21
N TRP A 42 16.94 -2.06 -0.94
CA TRP A 42 16.30 -2.74 0.20
C TRP A 42 16.20 -4.27 0.08
N GLY A 43 16.63 -4.85 -1.04
CA GLY A 43 16.55 -6.30 -1.28
C GLY A 43 17.29 -7.18 -0.27
N ARG A 44 18.08 -6.58 0.64
CA ARG A 44 18.77 -7.31 1.72
C ARG A 44 17.89 -7.61 2.94
N TYR A 45 16.81 -6.86 3.12
CA TYR A 45 15.95 -6.90 4.33
C TYR A 45 14.56 -7.45 4.04
N CYS A 46 14.22 -7.67 2.81
CA CYS A 46 12.96 -8.24 2.37
C CYS A 46 13.18 -9.33 1.33
N LYS A 47 12.14 -10.12 1.10
CA LYS A 47 12.12 -11.14 0.06
C LYS A 47 10.87 -10.95 -0.78
N VAL A 48 11.00 -10.16 -1.84
CA VAL A 48 9.91 -9.83 -2.77
C VAL A 48 10.52 -9.59 -4.14
N ASP A 49 9.92 -10.16 -5.18
CA ASP A 49 10.29 -9.84 -6.56
C ASP A 49 9.56 -8.57 -7.00
N ARG A 50 10.24 -7.68 -7.71
CA ARG A 50 9.69 -6.42 -8.17
C ARG A 50 9.86 -6.23 -9.66
N ILE A 51 8.86 -5.59 -10.29
CA ILE A 51 8.91 -5.11 -11.66
C ILE A 51 8.71 -3.58 -11.59
N PRO A 52 9.75 -2.77 -11.88
CA PRO A 52 9.62 -1.33 -11.95
C PRO A 52 8.77 -0.94 -13.17
N LEU A 53 7.95 0.10 -13.02
CA LEU A 53 7.01 0.55 -14.05
C LEU A 53 7.16 2.06 -14.27
N ILE A 54 6.66 2.55 -15.39
CA ILE A 54 6.70 3.95 -15.76
C ILE A 54 5.36 4.61 -15.39
N TRP A 55 5.38 5.71 -14.64
CA TRP A 55 4.19 6.36 -14.14
C TRP A 55 3.22 6.82 -15.24
N GLN A 56 3.72 7.22 -16.42
CA GLN A 56 2.91 7.66 -17.56
C GLN A 56 1.90 6.59 -18.01
N ASP A 57 2.29 5.31 -17.94
CA ASP A 57 1.45 4.19 -18.37
C ASP A 57 0.33 3.87 -17.36
N PHE A 58 0.40 4.45 -16.15
CA PHE A 58 -0.51 4.17 -15.05
C PHE A 58 -1.31 5.38 -14.57
N LEU A 59 -0.96 6.60 -15.01
CA LEU A 59 -1.59 7.83 -14.53
C LEU A 59 -3.11 7.80 -14.69
N ASP A 60 -3.60 7.48 -15.88
CA ASP A 60 -5.03 7.43 -16.17
C ASP A 60 -5.74 6.29 -15.43
N LEU A 61 -5.03 5.19 -15.14
CA LEU A 61 -5.56 4.06 -14.38
C LEU A 61 -5.73 4.39 -12.88
N PHE A 62 -4.85 5.23 -12.31
CA PHE A 62 -4.97 5.65 -10.90
C PHE A 62 -5.92 6.84 -10.70
N LYS A 63 -6.17 7.64 -11.72
CA LYS A 63 -6.99 8.84 -11.65
C LYS A 63 -8.39 8.61 -11.02
N PRO A 64 -9.19 7.59 -11.41
CA PRO A 64 -10.49 7.36 -10.79
C PRO A 64 -10.41 7.09 -9.28
N SER A 65 -9.36 6.39 -8.83
CA SER A 65 -9.15 6.11 -7.42
C SER A 65 -8.70 7.35 -6.64
N LEU A 66 -7.87 8.23 -7.24
CA LEU A 66 -7.46 9.50 -6.64
C LEU A 66 -8.62 10.50 -6.55
N GLU A 67 -9.50 10.54 -7.54
CA GLU A 67 -10.73 11.34 -7.49
C GLU A 67 -11.67 10.86 -6.38
N LEU A 68 -11.78 9.53 -6.20
CA LEU A 68 -12.57 8.97 -5.10
C LEU A 68 -11.93 9.26 -3.74
N LEU A 69 -10.60 9.20 -3.64
CA LEU A 69 -9.86 9.59 -2.43
C LEU A 69 -10.14 11.06 -2.08
N SER A 70 -10.02 11.97 -3.06
CA SER A 70 -10.32 13.41 -2.92
C SER A 70 -11.74 13.64 -2.36
N LYS A 71 -12.74 12.93 -2.91
CA LYS A 71 -14.13 12.98 -2.41
C LYS A 71 -14.24 12.48 -0.97
N LYS A 72 -13.59 11.37 -0.62
CA LYS A 72 -13.61 10.81 0.75
C LYS A 72 -12.97 11.75 1.77
N LEU A 73 -11.89 12.41 1.40
CA LEU A 73 -11.19 13.39 2.24
C LEU A 73 -11.92 14.75 2.28
N ASN A 74 -12.90 14.97 1.40
CA ASN A 74 -13.55 16.25 1.17
C ASN A 74 -12.52 17.38 0.93
N LYS A 75 -11.49 17.08 0.15
CA LYS A 75 -10.38 17.97 -0.22
C LYS A 75 -9.93 17.68 -1.64
N SER A 76 -9.74 18.73 -2.44
CA SER A 76 -8.99 18.65 -3.69
C SER A 76 -7.50 18.81 -3.40
N PHE A 77 -6.68 18.14 -4.16
CA PHE A 77 -5.23 18.24 -4.08
C PHE A 77 -4.61 17.96 -5.46
N ASP A 78 -3.50 18.65 -5.71
CA ASP A 78 -2.64 18.37 -6.85
C ASP A 78 -1.50 17.46 -6.40
N TYR A 79 -0.99 16.63 -7.29
CA TYR A 79 0.01 15.64 -6.96
C TYR A 79 1.00 15.39 -8.10
N THR A 80 2.18 14.94 -7.75
CA THR A 80 3.13 14.27 -8.62
C THR A 80 3.09 12.79 -8.31
N MET A 81 2.83 11.95 -9.31
CA MET A 81 2.89 10.49 -9.21
C MET A 81 4.31 10.03 -9.49
N TYR A 82 4.87 9.21 -8.63
CA TYR A 82 6.16 8.56 -8.83
C TYR A 82 5.98 7.23 -9.54
N ASP A 83 7.07 6.69 -10.09
CA ASP A 83 7.03 5.42 -10.80
C ASP A 83 6.47 4.32 -9.92
N PRO A 84 5.40 3.64 -10.37
CA PRO A 84 4.84 2.51 -9.66
C PRO A 84 5.72 1.27 -9.80
N TRP A 85 5.47 0.28 -8.97
CA TRP A 85 6.13 -1.01 -9.08
C TRP A 85 5.17 -2.14 -8.73
N LEU A 86 5.29 -3.25 -9.47
CA LEU A 86 4.57 -4.48 -9.19
C LEU A 86 5.37 -5.33 -8.21
N ASN A 87 4.76 -5.72 -7.10
CA ASN A 87 5.33 -6.66 -6.14
C ASN A 87 4.75 -8.06 -6.36
N LEU A 88 5.64 -9.04 -6.36
CA LEU A 88 5.33 -10.46 -6.54
C LEU A 88 5.82 -11.23 -5.32
N TYR A 89 4.89 -11.81 -4.56
CA TYR A 89 5.20 -12.61 -3.38
C TYR A 89 4.97 -14.09 -3.69
N LYS A 90 6.06 -14.86 -3.69
CA LYS A 90 6.06 -16.31 -3.74
C LYS A 90 6.03 -16.89 -2.32
N ARG A 91 5.85 -18.19 -2.16
CA ARG A 91 5.92 -18.84 -0.85
C ARG A 91 7.19 -18.47 -0.08
N GLY A 92 7.03 -18.05 1.17
CA GLY A 92 8.09 -17.59 2.05
C GLY A 92 8.60 -16.18 1.75
N TYR A 93 7.93 -15.43 0.85
CA TYR A 93 8.27 -14.03 0.57
C TYR A 93 7.53 -13.11 1.54
N TYR A 94 8.16 -11.99 1.87
CA TYR A 94 7.66 -11.01 2.82
C TYR A 94 8.25 -9.62 2.51
N GLN A 95 7.65 -8.58 3.07
CA GLN A 95 8.19 -7.22 3.06
C GLN A 95 8.40 -6.78 4.50
N GLU A 96 9.62 -6.34 4.82
CA GLU A 96 9.96 -5.79 6.13
C GLU A 96 9.14 -4.54 6.46
N ILE A 97 9.14 -4.16 7.75
CA ILE A 97 8.50 -2.93 8.21
C ILE A 97 9.32 -1.73 7.73
N HIS A 98 8.67 -0.82 7.00
CA HIS A 98 9.30 0.37 6.43
C HIS A 98 8.28 1.51 6.28
N ASP A 99 8.75 2.69 5.89
CA ASP A 99 7.96 3.83 5.45
C ASP A 99 8.51 4.40 4.12
N HIS A 100 7.85 5.39 3.57
CA HIS A 100 8.29 6.10 2.37
C HIS A 100 8.61 7.57 2.69
N ALA A 101 9.70 7.79 3.42
CA ALA A 101 10.15 9.12 3.82
C ALA A 101 10.30 10.08 2.62
N GLY A 102 9.84 11.31 2.78
CA GLY A 102 9.89 12.35 1.75
C GLY A 102 8.70 12.37 0.78
N LEU A 103 7.78 11.39 0.87
CA LEU A 103 6.52 11.33 0.13
C LEU A 103 5.34 11.58 1.06
N ASP A 104 4.16 11.88 0.52
CA ASP A 104 3.02 12.30 1.32
C ASP A 104 1.94 11.22 1.40
N ILE A 105 1.61 10.60 0.25
CA ILE A 105 0.60 9.54 0.15
C ILE A 105 1.22 8.34 -0.55
N SER A 106 1.02 7.17 0.04
CA SER A 106 1.33 5.87 -0.56
C SER A 106 0.05 5.11 -0.85
N SER A 107 0.10 4.24 -1.86
CA SER A 107 -1.01 3.34 -2.15
C SER A 107 -0.52 1.95 -2.54
N VAL A 108 -1.38 0.97 -2.26
CA VAL A 108 -1.22 -0.42 -2.70
C VAL A 108 -2.55 -0.89 -3.27
N PHE A 109 -2.54 -1.34 -4.52
CA PHE A 109 -3.65 -2.02 -5.16
C PHE A 109 -3.45 -3.53 -5.10
N PHE A 110 -4.49 -4.28 -4.74
CA PHE A 110 -4.47 -5.74 -4.56
C PHE A 110 -5.04 -6.43 -5.80
N ALA A 111 -4.17 -6.98 -6.65
CA ALA A 111 -4.59 -7.58 -7.92
C ALA A 111 -5.22 -8.97 -7.75
N ASN A 112 -4.85 -9.68 -6.69
CA ASN A 112 -5.45 -10.95 -6.30
C ASN A 112 -5.49 -11.11 -4.78
N ASP A 113 -6.27 -12.06 -4.31
CA ASP A 113 -6.37 -12.49 -2.91
C ASP A 113 -6.47 -14.03 -2.86
N GLY A 114 -6.26 -14.59 -1.68
CA GLY A 114 -6.32 -16.03 -1.48
C GLY A 114 -6.09 -16.43 -0.02
N ILE A 115 -6.37 -17.69 0.27
CA ILE A 115 -6.09 -18.28 1.58
C ILE A 115 -4.56 -18.32 1.76
N ASP A 116 -4.09 -17.98 2.98
CA ASP A 116 -2.67 -17.98 3.35
C ASP A 116 -1.79 -17.02 2.52
N PHE A 117 -2.41 -16.02 1.87
CA PHE A 117 -1.66 -14.92 1.28
C PHE A 117 -1.07 -14.04 2.37
N GLY A 118 0.18 -13.58 2.16
CA GLY A 118 0.83 -12.60 3.02
C GLY A 118 -0.06 -11.39 3.28
N LYS A 119 -0.16 -10.96 4.54
CA LYS A 119 -1.06 -9.89 4.97
C LYS A 119 -0.33 -8.56 5.00
N PHE A 120 -0.92 -7.54 4.39
CA PHE A 120 -0.49 -6.16 4.56
C PHE A 120 -0.88 -5.70 5.97
N PHE A 121 0.02 -5.02 6.68
CA PHE A 121 -0.24 -4.53 8.03
C PHE A 121 0.48 -3.22 8.29
N PHE A 122 -0.07 -2.44 9.21
CA PHE A 122 0.55 -1.24 9.79
C PHE A 122 1.11 -1.56 11.18
N VAL A 123 2.12 -0.80 11.56
CA VAL A 123 2.72 -0.84 12.91
C VAL A 123 2.73 0.56 13.48
N ASP A 124 2.31 0.69 14.75
CA ASP A 124 2.43 1.96 15.45
C ASP A 124 3.90 2.29 15.74
N ARG A 125 4.38 3.39 15.19
CA ARG A 125 5.75 3.92 15.42
C ARG A 125 5.96 4.31 16.88
N HIS A 126 4.91 4.70 17.57
CA HIS A 126 4.92 5.17 18.94
C HIS A 126 4.46 4.10 19.94
N SER A 127 4.51 2.81 19.54
CA SER A 127 4.12 1.74 20.45
C SER A 127 4.86 1.88 21.77
N CYS A 128 4.11 2.18 22.81
CA CYS A 128 4.58 2.28 24.19
C CYS A 128 4.20 0.99 24.92
N ASN A 129 4.92 0.67 25.97
CA ASN A 129 4.48 -0.40 26.87
C ASN A 129 3.33 0.11 27.74
N PHE A 130 2.13 0.13 27.18
CA PHE A 130 0.92 0.38 27.96
C PHE A 130 0.61 -0.84 28.85
N SER A 131 -0.13 -0.64 29.94
CA SER A 131 -0.70 -1.77 30.67
C SER A 131 -1.85 -2.38 29.85
N GLU A 132 -2.11 -3.65 30.04
CA GLU A 132 -3.18 -4.38 29.36
C GLU A 132 -4.54 -3.69 29.59
N GLU A 133 -4.78 -3.19 30.83
CA GLU A 133 -6.03 -2.49 31.17
C GLU A 133 -6.19 -1.17 30.39
N TYR A 134 -5.07 -0.48 30.10
CA TYR A 134 -5.13 0.74 29.31
C TYR A 134 -5.30 0.45 27.82
N GLU A 135 -4.64 -0.58 27.30
CA GLU A 135 -4.82 -1.04 25.91
C GLU A 135 -6.30 -1.44 25.67
N ASP A 136 -6.91 -2.19 26.58
CA ASP A 136 -8.32 -2.57 26.52
C ASP A 136 -9.24 -1.35 26.56
N LEU A 137 -8.95 -0.40 27.47
CA LEU A 137 -9.76 0.81 27.65
C LEU A 137 -9.86 1.65 26.38
N ILE A 138 -8.76 1.78 25.64
CA ILE A 138 -8.68 2.62 24.44
C ILE A 138 -8.81 1.80 23.14
N SER A 139 -8.99 0.47 23.26
CA SER A 139 -8.98 -0.48 22.13
C SER A 139 -7.72 -0.33 21.29
N TYR A 140 -6.56 -0.20 21.93
CA TYR A 140 -5.28 -0.02 21.29
C TYR A 140 -4.77 -1.33 20.68
N THR A 141 -4.08 -1.19 19.57
CA THR A 141 -3.28 -2.26 18.98
C THR A 141 -2.03 -1.67 18.34
N ASN A 142 -0.88 -2.26 18.61
CA ASN A 142 0.38 -1.85 18.00
C ASN A 142 0.56 -2.38 16.55
N HIS A 143 -0.29 -3.31 16.13
CA HIS A 143 -0.35 -3.84 14.77
C HIS A 143 -1.79 -3.77 14.27
N HIS A 144 -2.00 -3.19 13.10
CA HIS A 144 -3.31 -3.13 12.48
C HIS A 144 -3.28 -3.76 11.09
N GLN A 145 -4.16 -4.71 10.86
CA GLN A 145 -4.30 -5.42 9.61
C GLN A 145 -5.59 -5.01 8.92
N PRO A 146 -5.54 -4.11 7.90
CA PRO A 146 -6.74 -3.73 7.17
C PRO A 146 -7.32 -4.92 6.41
N SER A 147 -8.64 -5.02 6.39
CA SER A 147 -9.33 -6.01 5.56
C SER A 147 -9.27 -5.55 4.11
N VAL A 148 -8.61 -6.32 3.27
CA VAL A 148 -8.45 -6.06 1.83
C VAL A 148 -8.73 -7.32 1.03
N LYS A 149 -9.23 -7.15 -0.19
CA LYS A 149 -9.51 -8.23 -1.14
C LYS A 149 -9.09 -7.83 -2.56
N ARG A 150 -9.15 -8.77 -3.49
CA ARG A 150 -8.92 -8.51 -4.91
C ARG A 150 -9.73 -7.30 -5.40
N GLY A 151 -9.07 -6.38 -6.08
CA GLY A 151 -9.67 -5.16 -6.62
C GLY A 151 -9.73 -3.98 -5.66
N ASP A 152 -9.38 -4.18 -4.39
CA ASP A 152 -9.28 -3.07 -3.43
C ASP A 152 -7.98 -2.29 -3.63
N ILE A 153 -8.06 -0.99 -3.33
CA ILE A 153 -6.92 -0.11 -3.20
C ILE A 153 -6.90 0.52 -1.80
N ILE A 154 -5.73 0.56 -1.19
CA ILE A 154 -5.48 1.27 0.06
C ILE A 154 -4.66 2.51 -0.24
N PHE A 155 -5.05 3.65 0.35
CA PHE A 155 -4.25 4.87 0.42
C PHE A 155 -3.93 5.17 1.88
N PHE A 156 -2.72 5.61 2.14
CA PHE A 156 -2.26 5.92 3.50
C PHE A 156 -1.16 6.98 3.51
N SER A 157 -0.98 7.62 4.68
CA SER A 157 0.14 8.54 4.90
C SER A 157 1.47 7.80 4.70
N SER A 158 2.35 8.32 3.85
CA SER A 158 3.61 7.65 3.47
C SER A 158 4.54 7.32 4.64
N HIS A 159 4.38 8.01 5.78
CA HIS A 159 5.16 7.76 7.00
C HIS A 159 4.57 6.71 7.93
N LEU A 160 3.42 6.12 7.61
CA LEU A 160 2.93 4.96 8.35
C LEU A 160 3.86 3.78 8.14
N LEU A 161 4.40 3.25 9.24
CA LEU A 161 5.18 2.02 9.20
C LEU A 161 4.27 0.87 8.77
N HIS A 162 4.68 0.15 7.74
CA HIS A 162 3.90 -0.95 7.18
C HIS A 162 4.79 -2.06 6.64
N GLY A 163 4.22 -3.22 6.48
CA GLY A 163 4.91 -4.39 5.96
C GLY A 163 3.95 -5.42 5.37
N VAL A 164 4.50 -6.54 4.92
CA VAL A 164 3.74 -7.70 4.45
C VAL A 164 4.29 -8.93 5.14
N SER A 165 3.42 -9.69 5.82
CA SER A 165 3.79 -10.94 6.49
C SER A 165 4.22 -12.00 5.47
N SER A 166 4.84 -13.08 5.96
CA SER A 166 5.20 -14.22 5.11
C SER A 166 4.00 -14.70 4.29
N HIS A 167 4.25 -14.98 3.02
CA HIS A 167 3.28 -15.54 2.09
C HIS A 167 3.39 -17.05 2.09
N GLU A 168 2.32 -17.75 2.47
CA GLU A 168 2.36 -19.20 2.71
C GLU A 168 1.66 -20.03 1.61
N ASN A 169 1.26 -19.39 0.50
CA ASN A 169 0.60 -20.04 -0.64
C ASN A 169 1.56 -20.22 -1.83
N ASP A 170 1.30 -21.17 -2.71
CA ASP A 170 2.08 -21.40 -3.94
C ASP A 170 1.63 -20.48 -5.10
N GLU A 171 0.41 -19.96 -5.05
CA GLU A 171 -0.04 -18.93 -5.99
C GLU A 171 0.68 -17.62 -5.69
N ILE A 172 1.18 -16.94 -6.71
CA ILE A 172 1.89 -15.65 -6.57
C ILE A 172 0.89 -14.56 -6.17
N ARG A 173 1.11 -13.90 -5.01
CA ARG A 173 0.40 -12.70 -4.63
C ARG A 173 0.95 -11.51 -5.40
N LYS A 174 0.05 -10.73 -6.05
CA LYS A 174 0.39 -9.57 -6.86
C LYS A 174 -0.20 -8.30 -6.26
N THR A 175 0.65 -7.28 -6.03
CA THR A 175 0.21 -5.95 -5.61
C THR A 175 0.94 -4.86 -6.38
N LEU A 176 0.22 -3.81 -6.77
CA LEU A 176 0.80 -2.64 -7.42
C LEU A 176 0.92 -1.51 -6.40
N SER A 177 2.15 -1.04 -6.17
CA SER A 177 2.43 0.07 -5.27
C SER A 177 2.77 1.33 -6.05
N VAL A 178 2.37 2.49 -5.52
CA VAL A 178 2.73 3.80 -6.04
C VAL A 178 2.72 4.85 -4.94
N ASN A 179 3.60 5.81 -5.08
CA ASN A 179 3.74 6.93 -4.16
C ASN A 179 3.40 8.27 -4.82
N PHE A 180 2.91 9.22 -4.03
CA PHE A 180 2.53 10.54 -4.48
C PHE A 180 3.15 11.62 -3.58
N LYS A 181 3.58 12.70 -4.22
CA LYS A 181 3.95 13.96 -3.58
C LYS A 181 2.85 14.97 -3.83
N LEU A 182 2.35 15.61 -2.78
CA LEU A 182 1.35 16.66 -2.92
C LEU A 182 2.01 17.97 -3.38
N ASN A 183 1.38 18.63 -4.30
CA ASN A 183 1.82 19.93 -4.80
C ASN A 183 1.02 21.04 -4.10
N LYS A 184 1.64 22.20 -3.92
CA LYS A 184 0.88 23.38 -3.47
C LYS A 184 -0.15 23.74 -4.55
N THR A 185 -1.41 23.76 -4.19
CA THR A 185 -2.45 24.44 -5.01
C THR A 185 -2.08 25.91 -5.12
N GLN A 186 -1.90 26.39 -6.32
CA GLN A 186 -1.69 27.81 -6.60
C GLN A 186 -2.97 28.61 -6.35
#